data_3268e659549b42528a2a0d77ee11b348
#
_entry.id   3268e659549b42528a2a0d77ee11b348
#
_cell.length_a   1.000
_cell.length_b   1.000
_cell.length_c   1.000
_cell.angle_alpha   90.00
_cell.angle_beta   90.00
_cell.angle_gamma   90.00
#
_symmetry.space_group_name_H-M   'P 1'
#
loop_
_entity.id
_entity.type
_entity.pdbx_description
1 polymer ?
#
loop_
_entity_poly.entity_id
_entity_poly.type
_entity_poly.pdbx_seq_one_letter_code
_entity_poly.pdbx_strand_id
1 'polypeptide(L)'
;MKKTLIKTLLCGFLLLFVSCELIPIGSMEQEVNFGYPESVTFSNEGGEIVFGGDDFHQAIILSNKDPKTREYGGYNEVDSVEYYVFDWLKVEYKKPMRYANVDANELRIIAEPNTTGRLRELTIQVSQPNLSFQSIKVKQGK
;
A
#
# COMPACT_ATOMS: atom_id res chain seq x y z
N MET A 1 49.81 -36.79 22.19
CA MET A 1 48.43 -37.10 21.75
C MET A 1 47.34 -36.15 22.29
N LYS A 2 47.43 -35.62 23.49
CA LYS A 2 46.37 -34.75 24.04
C LYS A 2 46.26 -33.38 23.39
N LYS A 3 47.30 -32.81 22.83
CA LYS A 3 47.26 -31.46 22.20
C LYS A 3 46.65 -31.44 20.80
N THR A 4 46.64 -32.55 20.06
CA THR A 4 46.06 -32.66 18.73
C THR A 4 44.55 -32.84 18.80
N LEU A 5 44.04 -33.52 19.80
CA LEU A 5 42.60 -33.74 20.00
C LEU A 5 41.84 -32.46 20.29
N ILE A 6 42.45 -31.55 21.09
CA ILE A 6 41.84 -30.27 21.46
C ILE A 6 41.74 -29.32 20.26
N LYS A 7 42.76 -29.35 19.38
CA LYS A 7 42.70 -28.50 18.17
C LYS A 7 41.64 -28.97 17.16
N THR A 8 41.41 -30.28 17.03
CA THR A 8 40.36 -30.82 16.17
C THR A 8 38.96 -30.55 16.73
N LEU A 9 38.79 -30.57 18.03
CA LEU A 9 37.52 -30.28 18.69
C LEU A 9 37.15 -28.79 18.57
N LEU A 10 38.18 -27.91 18.64
CA LEU A 10 37.98 -26.47 18.55
C LEU A 10 37.61 -26.03 17.13
N CYS A 11 38.21 -26.66 16.09
CA CYS A 11 37.83 -26.41 14.69
C CYS A 11 36.43 -26.94 14.34
N GLY A 12 36.01 -28.06 14.93
CA GLY A 12 34.66 -28.59 14.75
C GLY A 12 33.56 -27.71 15.38
N PHE A 13 33.88 -27.05 16.49
CA PHE A 13 32.92 -26.17 17.16
C PHE A 13 32.80 -24.81 16.48
N LEU A 14 33.84 -24.31 15.80
CA LEU A 14 33.77 -23.07 15.02
C LEU A 14 32.95 -23.19 13.73
N LEU A 15 32.82 -24.40 13.18
CA LEU A 15 32.05 -24.65 11.95
C LEU A 15 30.52 -24.72 12.21
N LEU A 16 30.10 -24.86 13.46
CA LEU A 16 28.67 -24.90 13.82
C LEU A 16 28.01 -23.52 13.96
N PHE A 17 28.81 -22.43 13.94
CA PHE A 17 28.27 -21.06 14.03
C PHE A 17 28.12 -20.34 12.70
N VAL A 18 28.44 -20.98 11.55
CA VAL A 18 28.43 -20.34 10.24
C VAL A 18 27.16 -20.62 9.41
N SER A 19 26.16 -21.28 9.95
CA SER A 19 24.94 -21.56 9.19
C SER A 19 23.65 -21.16 9.90
N CYS A 20 23.57 -19.91 10.34
CA CYS A 20 22.32 -19.20 10.46
C CYS A 20 22.46 -17.88 9.72
N GLU A 21 22.63 -17.92 8.42
CA GLU A 21 22.07 -16.87 7.59
C GLU A 21 20.56 -16.99 7.78
N LEU A 22 20.05 -16.17 8.68
CA LEU A 22 18.65 -15.79 8.66
C LEU A 22 18.37 -15.26 7.24
N ILE A 23 17.84 -16.15 6.41
CA ILE A 23 17.18 -15.70 5.18
C ILE A 23 16.11 -14.75 5.68
N PRO A 24 16.18 -13.44 5.38
CA PRO A 24 15.10 -12.56 5.70
C PRO A 24 13.90 -13.10 4.94
N ILE A 25 12.98 -13.75 5.65
CA ILE A 25 11.63 -14.02 5.15
C ILE A 25 10.93 -12.66 5.17
N GLY A 26 11.44 -11.75 4.35
CA GLY A 26 10.74 -10.56 3.95
C GLY A 26 9.82 -11.01 2.83
N SER A 27 8.52 -11.01 3.07
CA SER A 27 7.55 -10.97 2.00
C SER A 27 7.96 -9.81 1.11
N MET A 28 8.51 -10.08 -0.06
CA MET A 28 8.85 -9.03 -1.03
C MET A 28 7.53 -8.51 -1.57
N GLU A 29 7.14 -7.32 -1.10
CA GLU A 29 6.09 -6.56 -1.75
C GLU A 29 6.56 -6.28 -3.19
N GLN A 30 5.74 -6.67 -4.16
CA GLN A 30 6.05 -6.50 -5.57
C GLN A 30 5.16 -5.43 -6.18
N GLU A 31 5.77 -4.39 -6.73
CA GLU A 31 5.05 -3.41 -7.52
C GLU A 31 4.68 -4.01 -8.89
N VAL A 32 3.40 -3.94 -9.22
CA VAL A 32 2.82 -4.45 -10.48
C VAL A 32 1.89 -3.40 -11.07
N ASN A 33 1.54 -3.54 -12.35
CA ASN A 33 0.59 -2.66 -13.03
C ASN A 33 -0.79 -3.32 -13.08
N PHE A 34 -1.76 -2.74 -12.37
CA PHE A 34 -3.18 -3.14 -12.40
C PHE A 34 -4.01 -2.39 -13.44
N GLY A 35 -3.38 -1.68 -14.38
CA GLY A 35 -4.07 -0.91 -15.40
C GLY A 35 -4.44 0.52 -14.98
N TYR A 36 -4.03 0.97 -13.80
CA TYR A 36 -4.20 2.34 -13.35
C TYR A 36 -3.07 3.24 -13.84
N PRO A 37 -3.29 4.56 -13.99
CA PRO A 37 -2.22 5.49 -14.33
C PRO A 37 -1.22 5.62 -13.16
N GLU A 38 0.05 5.90 -13.46
CA GLU A 38 1.08 6.17 -12.45
C GLU A 38 0.80 7.46 -11.66
N SER A 39 0.09 8.40 -12.28
CA SER A 39 -0.30 9.65 -11.64
C SER A 39 -1.58 10.24 -12.17
N VAL A 40 -2.30 10.97 -11.31
CA VAL A 40 -3.47 11.78 -11.64
C VAL A 40 -3.30 13.19 -11.10
N THR A 41 -3.90 14.17 -11.79
CA THR A 41 -3.83 15.58 -11.37
C THR A 41 -5.22 16.18 -11.33
N PHE A 42 -5.56 16.78 -10.19
CA PHE A 42 -6.75 17.58 -10.01
C PHE A 42 -6.44 19.07 -10.11
N SER A 43 -7.42 19.85 -10.55
CA SER A 43 -7.39 21.30 -10.40
C SER A 43 -7.55 21.68 -8.92
N ASN A 44 -7.40 22.97 -8.62
CA ASN A 44 -7.67 23.49 -7.27
C ASN A 44 -9.14 23.33 -6.83
N GLU A 45 -10.05 23.18 -7.76
CA GLU A 45 -11.47 22.99 -7.47
C GLU A 45 -11.79 21.59 -6.92
N GLY A 46 -10.83 20.67 -7.01
CA GLY A 46 -11.03 19.27 -6.66
C GLY A 46 -11.81 18.52 -7.72
N GLY A 47 -12.56 17.52 -7.29
CA GLY A 47 -13.41 16.74 -8.17
C GLY A 47 -13.26 15.23 -7.96
N GLU A 48 -13.69 14.48 -8.95
CA GLU A 48 -13.75 13.03 -8.93
C GLU A 48 -13.21 12.45 -10.23
N ILE A 49 -12.45 11.34 -10.09
CA ILE A 49 -11.98 10.53 -11.21
C ILE A 49 -12.30 9.07 -10.91
N VAL A 50 -12.85 8.35 -11.89
CA VAL A 50 -13.18 6.93 -11.78
C VAL A 50 -12.36 6.13 -12.77
N PHE A 51 -11.73 5.06 -12.28
CA PHE A 51 -10.95 4.13 -13.07
C PHE A 51 -11.50 2.72 -12.96
N GLY A 52 -11.57 2.01 -14.09
CA GLY A 52 -11.61 0.56 -14.11
C GLY A 52 -10.18 0.03 -14.30
N GLY A 53 -9.90 -1.14 -13.76
CA GLY A 53 -8.61 -1.80 -13.86
C GLY A 53 -8.73 -3.28 -13.57
N ASP A 54 -7.60 -3.93 -13.33
CA ASP A 54 -7.60 -5.30 -12.83
C ASP A 54 -8.18 -5.35 -11.42
N ASP A 55 -8.75 -6.51 -11.06
CA ASP A 55 -9.32 -6.71 -9.74
C ASP A 55 -8.27 -6.48 -8.64
N PHE A 56 -8.65 -5.75 -7.61
CA PHE A 56 -7.80 -5.45 -6.47
C PHE A 56 -8.53 -5.69 -5.15
N HIS A 57 -7.78 -5.94 -4.10
CA HIS A 57 -8.33 -6.23 -2.78
C HIS A 57 -8.62 -4.97 -1.97
N GLN A 58 -7.70 -4.01 -1.98
CA GLN A 58 -7.77 -2.81 -1.16
C GLN A 58 -7.10 -1.63 -1.85
N ALA A 59 -7.61 -0.43 -1.60
CA ALA A 59 -6.95 0.83 -1.92
C ALA A 59 -6.85 1.70 -0.66
N ILE A 60 -5.65 2.17 -0.36
CA ILE A 60 -5.36 3.03 0.80
C ILE A 60 -4.59 4.27 0.37
N ILE A 61 -4.67 5.33 1.16
CA ILE A 61 -3.89 6.55 0.95
C ILE A 61 -2.66 6.48 1.85
N LEU A 62 -1.47 6.55 1.25
CA LEU A 62 -0.22 6.57 1.99
C LEU A 62 0.07 7.99 2.47
N SER A 63 0.19 8.13 3.78
CA SER A 63 0.59 9.38 4.39
C SER A 63 2.04 9.31 4.84
N ASN A 64 2.85 10.23 4.34
CA ASN A 64 4.23 10.40 4.81
C ASN A 64 4.34 11.40 5.96
N LYS A 65 3.22 11.89 6.51
CA LYS A 65 3.22 13.05 7.40
C LYS A 65 2.31 12.86 8.61
N ASP A 66 2.74 13.45 9.69
CA ASP A 66 2.11 13.78 10.96
C ASP A 66 1.04 12.79 11.49
N PRO A 67 1.36 12.09 12.60
CA PRO A 67 0.41 11.17 13.26
C PRO A 67 -0.86 11.85 13.80
N LYS A 68 -1.00 13.17 13.64
CA LYS A 68 -2.21 13.92 14.01
C LYS A 68 -3.23 14.04 12.88
N THR A 69 -2.87 13.71 11.65
CA THR A 69 -3.81 13.73 10.54
C THR A 69 -4.76 12.55 10.67
N ARG A 70 -6.04 12.81 10.64
CA ARG A 70 -7.06 11.78 10.85
C ARG A 70 -7.21 10.96 9.59
N GLU A 71 -6.84 9.70 9.70
CA GLU A 71 -7.21 8.67 8.75
C GLU A 71 -8.50 8.00 9.23
N TYR A 72 -9.43 7.79 8.35
CA TYR A 72 -10.56 6.93 8.63
C TYR A 72 -11.00 6.19 7.38
N GLY A 73 -11.45 4.98 7.59
CA GLY A 73 -12.02 4.15 6.55
C GLY A 73 -13.31 3.51 7.03
N GLY A 74 -14.10 3.04 6.12
CA GLY A 74 -15.35 2.40 6.44
C GLY A 74 -15.93 1.64 5.26
N TYR A 75 -17.10 1.08 5.50
CA TYR A 75 -17.89 0.36 4.53
C TYR A 75 -19.33 0.84 4.58
N ASN A 76 -19.87 1.21 3.41
CA ASN A 76 -21.28 1.53 3.25
C ASN A 76 -22.01 0.28 2.74
N GLU A 77 -22.83 -0.33 3.59
CA GLU A 77 -23.58 -1.55 3.25
C GLU A 77 -24.62 -1.33 2.15
N VAL A 78 -25.20 -0.15 2.07
CA VAL A 78 -26.25 0.18 1.10
C VAL A 78 -25.69 0.18 -0.32
N ASP A 79 -24.52 0.81 -0.51
CA ASP A 79 -23.90 0.97 -1.81
C ASP A 79 -22.81 -0.07 -2.09
N SER A 80 -22.51 -0.92 -1.12
CA SER A 80 -21.40 -1.89 -1.16
C SER A 80 -20.07 -1.21 -1.45
N VAL A 81 -19.84 -0.03 -0.87
CA VAL A 81 -18.66 0.80 -1.07
C VAL A 81 -17.76 0.73 0.15
N GLU A 82 -16.53 0.33 -0.06
CA GLU A 82 -15.45 0.51 0.90
C GLU A 82 -14.71 1.82 0.60
N TYR A 83 -14.33 2.56 1.63
CA TYR A 83 -13.65 3.85 1.45
C TYR A 83 -12.55 4.08 2.45
N TYR A 84 -11.61 4.93 2.07
CA TYR A 84 -10.51 5.41 2.91
C TYR A 84 -10.32 6.92 2.69
N VAL A 85 -10.21 7.68 3.78
CA VAL A 85 -10.05 9.14 3.74
C VAL A 85 -8.79 9.54 4.50
N PHE A 86 -8.00 10.38 3.88
CA PHE A 86 -6.84 11.00 4.49
C PHE A 86 -6.69 12.45 3.99
N ASP A 87 -6.70 13.40 4.94
CA ASP A 87 -6.61 14.84 4.65
C ASP A 87 -7.67 15.28 3.62
N TRP A 88 -7.26 15.67 2.44
CA TRP A 88 -8.09 16.19 1.35
C TRP A 88 -8.50 15.14 0.31
N LEU A 89 -8.06 13.93 0.48
CA LEU A 89 -8.23 12.86 -0.49
C LEU A 89 -9.08 11.74 0.07
N LYS A 90 -10.00 11.24 -0.74
CA LYS A 90 -10.81 10.06 -0.47
C LYS A 90 -10.66 9.07 -1.61
N VAL A 91 -10.56 7.80 -1.29
CA VAL A 91 -10.69 6.70 -2.25
C VAL A 91 -11.91 5.87 -1.92
N GLU A 92 -12.62 5.44 -2.94
CA GLU A 92 -13.76 4.54 -2.82
C GLU A 92 -13.63 3.40 -3.82
N TYR A 93 -14.08 2.22 -3.42
CA TYR A 93 -14.16 1.08 -4.32
C TYR A 93 -15.33 0.16 -3.93
N LYS A 94 -15.97 -0.42 -4.94
CA LYS A 94 -17.12 -1.30 -4.73
C LYS A 94 -16.65 -2.72 -4.46
N LYS A 95 -17.16 -3.28 -3.34
CA LYS A 95 -17.09 -4.71 -3.03
C LYS A 95 -18.48 -5.24 -2.77
N PRO A 96 -18.91 -6.32 -3.41
CA PRO A 96 -20.28 -6.87 -3.22
C PRO A 96 -20.61 -7.22 -1.78
N MET A 97 -19.58 -7.60 -1.00
CA MET A 97 -19.68 -7.83 0.46
C MET A 97 -18.33 -7.56 1.10
N ARG A 98 -18.33 -6.90 2.26
CA ARG A 98 -17.11 -6.57 3.02
C ARG A 98 -16.23 -7.75 3.38
N TYR A 99 -16.82 -8.92 3.58
CA TYR A 99 -16.14 -10.14 3.99
C TYR A 99 -16.07 -11.22 2.91
N ALA A 100 -16.57 -10.93 1.71
CA ALA A 100 -16.39 -11.82 0.58
C ALA A 100 -14.98 -11.67 0.01
N ASN A 101 -14.36 -12.78 -0.38
CA ASN A 101 -13.13 -12.78 -1.18
C ASN A 101 -13.45 -12.37 -2.63
N VAL A 102 -14.16 -11.26 -2.77
CA VAL A 102 -14.49 -10.66 -4.06
C VAL A 102 -13.71 -9.38 -4.17
N ASP A 103 -12.91 -9.31 -5.20
CA ASP A 103 -12.08 -8.14 -5.46
C ASP A 103 -12.90 -7.02 -6.10
N ALA A 104 -12.51 -5.79 -5.82
CA ALA A 104 -13.04 -4.60 -6.46
C ALA A 104 -12.32 -4.37 -7.79
N ASN A 105 -13.05 -3.84 -8.78
CA ASN A 105 -12.49 -3.52 -10.10
C ASN A 105 -12.74 -2.08 -10.54
N GLU A 106 -13.30 -1.27 -9.67
CA GLU A 106 -13.52 0.16 -9.88
C GLU A 106 -12.91 0.94 -8.72
N LEU A 107 -12.03 1.87 -9.05
CA LEU A 107 -11.40 2.80 -8.11
C LEU A 107 -11.90 4.21 -8.40
N ARG A 108 -12.47 4.85 -7.39
CA ARG A 108 -12.92 6.24 -7.42
C ARG A 108 -12.01 7.07 -6.53
N ILE A 109 -11.44 8.12 -7.08
CA ILE A 109 -10.57 9.06 -6.39
C ILE A 109 -11.28 10.39 -6.31
N ILE A 110 -11.46 10.93 -5.11
CA ILE A 110 -12.18 12.18 -4.84
C ILE A 110 -11.24 13.12 -4.11
N ALA A 111 -11.05 14.31 -4.66
CA ALA A 111 -10.23 15.36 -4.08
C ALA A 111 -11.10 16.55 -3.65
N GLU A 112 -10.95 16.99 -2.41
CA GLU A 112 -11.59 18.23 -1.91
C GLU A 112 -10.95 19.46 -2.54
N PRO A 113 -11.67 20.61 -2.61
CA PRO A 113 -11.10 21.87 -3.10
C PRO A 113 -9.84 22.28 -2.35
N ASN A 114 -8.82 22.74 -3.08
CA ASN A 114 -7.58 23.22 -2.50
C ASN A 114 -7.65 24.73 -2.21
N THR A 115 -7.94 25.08 -0.99
CA THR A 115 -7.98 26.47 -0.52
C THR A 115 -6.64 26.96 0.07
N THR A 116 -5.61 26.11 0.06
CA THR A 116 -4.32 26.43 0.70
C THR A 116 -3.41 27.30 -0.16
N GLY A 117 -3.69 27.43 -1.46
CA GLY A 117 -2.82 28.14 -2.41
C GLY A 117 -1.47 27.48 -2.66
N ARG A 118 -1.30 26.21 -2.27
CA ARG A 118 -0.08 25.41 -2.44
C ARG A 118 -0.37 24.15 -3.21
N LEU A 119 0.60 23.68 -3.97
CA LEU A 119 0.56 22.32 -4.54
C LEU A 119 0.55 21.30 -3.42
N ARG A 120 -0.27 20.27 -3.56
CA ARG A 120 -0.31 19.16 -2.62
C ARG A 120 -0.29 17.82 -3.36
N GLU A 121 0.30 16.84 -2.71
CA GLU A 121 0.50 15.50 -3.28
C GLU A 121 0.29 14.44 -2.20
N LEU A 122 -0.39 13.37 -2.58
CA LEU A 122 -0.54 12.14 -1.81
C LEU A 122 -0.35 10.94 -2.74
N THR A 123 -0.12 9.77 -2.18
CA THR A 123 -0.01 8.53 -2.94
C THR A 123 -1.09 7.56 -2.51
N ILE A 124 -1.77 6.96 -3.47
CA ILE A 124 -2.69 5.85 -3.25
C ILE A 124 -1.92 4.57 -3.54
N GLN A 125 -2.05 3.58 -2.69
CA GLN A 125 -1.60 2.22 -2.93
C GLN A 125 -2.79 1.31 -3.14
N VAL A 126 -2.85 0.69 -4.30
CA VAL A 126 -3.82 -0.36 -4.66
C VAL A 126 -3.12 -1.69 -4.51
N SER A 127 -3.71 -2.66 -3.81
CA SER A 127 -3.03 -3.91 -3.47
C SER A 127 -3.90 -5.14 -3.62
N GLN A 128 -3.25 -6.29 -3.80
CA GLN A 128 -3.83 -7.63 -3.78
C GLN A 128 -3.37 -8.42 -2.53
N PRO A 129 -4.05 -9.51 -2.15
CA PRO A 129 -3.68 -10.32 -0.99
C PRO A 129 -2.30 -10.97 -1.08
N ASN A 130 -1.77 -11.14 -2.29
CA ASN A 130 -0.46 -11.74 -2.57
C ASN A 130 0.73 -10.78 -2.40
N LEU A 131 0.52 -9.62 -1.77
CA LEU A 131 1.51 -8.56 -1.57
C LEU A 131 1.93 -7.83 -2.87
N SER A 132 1.18 -7.99 -3.95
CA SER A 132 1.35 -7.15 -5.13
C SER A 132 0.63 -5.82 -4.91
N PHE A 133 1.23 -4.73 -5.39
CA PHE A 133 0.63 -3.40 -5.30
C PHE A 133 0.96 -2.54 -6.51
N GLN A 134 0.17 -1.49 -6.73
CA GLN A 134 0.48 -0.38 -7.64
C GLN A 134 0.33 0.94 -6.89
N SER A 135 1.26 1.85 -7.10
CA SER A 135 1.22 3.20 -6.54
C SER A 135 0.67 4.18 -7.57
N ILE A 136 -0.26 5.03 -7.14
CA ILE A 136 -0.83 6.13 -7.94
C ILE A 136 -0.53 7.44 -7.23
N LYS A 137 0.23 8.31 -7.86
CA LYS A 137 0.55 9.62 -7.34
C LYS A 137 -0.57 10.60 -7.64
N VAL A 138 -1.19 11.19 -6.62
CA VAL A 138 -2.27 12.16 -6.75
C VAL A 138 -1.75 13.55 -6.46
N LYS A 139 -1.85 14.44 -7.45
CA LYS A 139 -1.42 15.83 -7.36
C LYS A 139 -2.61 16.76 -7.46
N GLN A 140 -2.56 17.88 -6.75
CA GLN A 140 -3.58 18.92 -6.89
C GLN A 140 -2.96 20.30 -6.99
N GLY A 141 -3.44 21.07 -7.96
CA GLY A 141 -3.02 22.43 -8.25
C GLY A 141 -3.32 23.42 -7.12
N LYS A 142 -2.76 24.63 -7.29
CA LYS A 142 -2.98 25.77 -6.38
C LYS A 142 -4.38 26.31 -6.54
#